data_92733001d6b91b27342f47fa277cb068
#
_entry.id   92733001d6b91b27342f47fa277cb068
#
_cell.length_a   1.000
_cell.length_b   1.000
_cell.length_c   1.000
_cell.angle_alpha   90.00
_cell.angle_beta   90.00
_cell.angle_gamma   90.00
#
_symmetry.space_group_name_H-M   'P 1'
#
loop_
_entity.id
_entity.type
_entity.pdbx_description
1 polymer ?
#
loop_
_entity_poly.entity_id
_entity_poly.type
_entity_poly.pdbx_seq_one_letter_code
_entity_poly.pdbx_strand_id
1 'polypeptide(L)'
;GKFVSITKSVTIYYPHEYLKGVEVVDTPGFNDPIVSREERTKEFLKKADVVIMMLYAGRPFDATDRDIIFKNVRQCGIGKVLVGINKYDIPYCSETNPEDENQIKEYVKTEIKKACRECNDNTLVEILSDVEPIPLSAEMALLSELPMSKISSSEAWNFAWKRYCSNFGISSQAEMYKWSHLDNFVSAVKSMVENEKNKILFAK
;
A
#
# COMPACT_ATOMS: atom_id res chain seq x y z
N GLY A 1 3.35 -21.43 16.47
CA GLY A 1 4.00 -21.49 17.77
C GLY A 1 3.02 -21.26 18.91
N LYS A 2 3.32 -21.77 20.10
CA LYS A 2 2.46 -21.71 21.29
C LYS A 2 2.08 -20.30 21.78
N PHE A 3 2.75 -19.25 21.29
CA PHE A 3 2.56 -17.87 21.77
C PHE A 3 1.68 -16.99 20.86
N VAL A 4 1.28 -17.45 19.68
CA VAL A 4 0.50 -16.66 18.72
C VAL A 4 -0.85 -16.24 19.28
N SER A 5 -1.49 -17.10 20.08
CA SER A 5 -2.81 -16.84 20.67
C SER A 5 -2.82 -15.79 21.79
N ILE A 6 -1.66 -15.50 22.39
CA ILE A 6 -1.53 -14.56 23.51
C ILE A 6 -0.77 -13.28 23.13
N THR A 7 -0.11 -13.26 21.99
CA THR A 7 0.59 -12.07 21.49
C THR A 7 -0.40 -11.07 20.91
N LYS A 8 -0.47 -9.90 21.51
CA LYS A 8 -1.38 -8.82 21.07
C LYS A 8 -0.78 -7.95 19.97
N SER A 9 0.45 -7.57 20.11
CA SER A 9 1.21 -6.77 19.16
C SER A 9 2.70 -7.02 19.34
N VAL A 10 3.49 -6.73 18.33
CA VAL A 10 4.95 -6.77 18.37
C VAL A 10 5.45 -5.41 17.88
N THR A 11 6.30 -4.76 18.68
CA THR A 11 6.97 -3.52 18.30
C THR A 11 8.42 -3.82 17.94
N ILE A 12 8.84 -3.40 16.76
CA ILE A 12 10.21 -3.56 16.27
C ILE A 12 10.82 -2.16 16.17
N TYR A 13 11.91 -1.92 16.88
CA TYR A 13 12.68 -0.69 16.78
C TYR A 13 13.75 -0.88 15.69
N TYR A 14 13.65 -0.07 14.63
CA TYR A 14 14.59 -0.12 13.52
C TYR A 14 15.29 1.24 13.36
N PRO A 15 16.62 1.30 13.45
CA PRO A 15 17.36 2.55 13.38
C PRO A 15 17.45 3.04 11.93
N HIS A 16 16.41 3.69 11.46
CA HIS A 16 16.35 4.26 10.12
C HIS A 16 15.94 5.73 10.20
N GLU A 17 16.60 6.58 9.43
CA GLU A 17 16.40 8.03 9.48
C GLU A 17 14.95 8.43 9.24
N TYR A 18 14.27 7.78 8.30
CA TYR A 18 12.86 8.05 7.98
C TYR A 18 11.87 7.67 9.08
N LEU A 19 12.26 6.79 9.99
CA LEU A 19 11.43 6.37 11.12
C LEU A 19 11.60 7.26 12.35
N LYS A 20 12.47 8.27 12.31
CA LYS A 20 12.66 9.18 13.44
C LYS A 20 11.39 9.97 13.73
N GLY A 21 10.74 9.64 14.84
CA GLY A 21 9.46 10.23 15.26
C GLY A 21 8.27 9.78 14.40
N VAL A 22 8.38 8.61 13.76
CA VAL A 22 7.31 7.96 12.99
C VAL A 22 7.12 6.54 13.51
N GLU A 23 5.89 6.16 13.74
CA GLU A 23 5.48 4.78 14.01
C GLU A 23 4.72 4.26 12.79
N VAL A 24 5.17 3.15 12.22
CA VAL A 24 4.48 2.45 11.13
C VAL A 24 3.78 1.24 11.72
N VAL A 25 2.47 1.17 11.59
CA VAL A 25 1.64 0.09 12.12
C VAL A 25 1.14 -0.77 10.96
N ASP A 26 1.58 -2.02 10.93
CA ASP A 26 0.98 -3.04 10.06
C ASP A 26 -0.26 -3.62 10.76
N THR A 27 -1.39 -3.52 10.09
CA THR A 27 -2.69 -3.92 10.66
C THR A 27 -3.21 -5.21 10.02
N PRO A 28 -3.87 -6.08 10.79
CA PRO A 28 -4.64 -7.18 10.22
C PRO A 28 -5.66 -6.65 9.20
N GLY A 29 -5.91 -7.42 8.14
CA GLY A 29 -6.93 -7.07 7.16
C GLY A 29 -8.32 -6.95 7.80
N PHE A 30 -9.16 -6.07 7.27
CA PHE A 30 -10.52 -5.84 7.80
C PHE A 30 -11.46 -7.03 7.66
N ASN A 31 -11.15 -8.00 6.80
CA ASN A 31 -11.88 -9.27 6.68
C ASN A 31 -11.21 -10.41 7.43
N ASP A 32 -10.37 -10.11 8.44
CA ASP A 32 -9.86 -11.17 9.31
C ASP A 32 -11.03 -11.80 10.07
N PRO A 33 -11.21 -13.12 10.01
CA PRO A 33 -12.33 -13.80 10.68
C PRO A 33 -12.29 -13.66 12.20
N ILE A 34 -11.22 -13.11 12.76
CA ILE A 34 -11.07 -12.88 14.19
C ILE A 34 -11.48 -11.44 14.52
N VAL A 35 -12.70 -11.26 15.01
CA VAL A 35 -13.32 -9.97 15.39
C VAL A 35 -12.39 -9.09 16.27
N SER A 36 -11.67 -9.68 17.21
CA SER A 36 -10.74 -8.94 18.07
C SER A 36 -9.58 -8.27 17.32
N ARG A 37 -9.26 -8.69 16.12
CA ARG A 37 -8.23 -8.09 15.27
C ARG A 37 -8.76 -6.89 14.50
N GLU A 38 -10.00 -6.96 14.04
CA GLU A 38 -10.68 -5.83 13.41
C GLU A 38 -10.87 -4.65 14.38
N GLU A 39 -11.28 -4.92 15.62
CA GLU A 39 -11.41 -3.89 16.65
C GLU A 39 -10.11 -3.17 16.92
N ARG A 40 -8.98 -3.88 16.95
CA ARG A 40 -7.66 -3.27 17.12
C ARG A 40 -7.26 -2.40 15.93
N THR A 41 -7.52 -2.86 14.72
CA THR A 41 -7.27 -2.03 13.53
C THR A 41 -8.03 -0.72 13.65
N LYS A 42 -9.29 -0.73 14.07
CA LYS A 42 -10.08 0.47 14.33
C LYS A 42 -9.47 1.37 15.42
N GLU A 43 -8.92 0.79 16.48
CA GLU A 43 -8.23 1.55 17.54
C GLU A 43 -6.96 2.25 17.04
N PHE A 44 -6.16 1.58 16.22
CA PHE A 44 -4.98 2.19 15.60
C PHE A 44 -5.37 3.29 14.63
N LEU A 45 -6.37 3.07 13.79
CA LEU A 45 -6.86 4.07 12.85
C LEU A 45 -7.31 5.36 13.52
N LYS A 46 -7.92 5.28 14.72
CA LYS A 46 -8.32 6.47 15.49
C LYS A 46 -7.15 7.36 15.93
N LYS A 47 -5.93 6.80 15.96
CA LYS A 47 -4.72 7.49 16.40
C LYS A 47 -3.78 7.82 15.25
N ALA A 48 -4.07 7.31 14.05
CA ALA A 48 -3.23 7.48 12.89
C ALA A 48 -3.37 8.89 12.31
N ASP A 49 -2.25 9.54 12.04
CA ASP A 49 -2.21 10.81 11.32
C ASP A 49 -2.37 10.61 9.81
N VAL A 50 -1.92 9.46 9.31
CA VAL A 50 -1.96 9.06 7.90
C VAL A 50 -2.36 7.60 7.79
N VAL A 51 -3.23 7.26 6.85
CA VAL A 51 -3.55 5.89 6.48
C VAL A 51 -2.99 5.57 5.11
N ILE A 52 -2.24 4.49 5.04
CA ILE A 52 -1.78 3.90 3.78
C ILE A 52 -2.70 2.74 3.45
N MET A 53 -3.47 2.87 2.39
CA MET A 53 -4.32 1.81 1.89
C MET A 53 -3.63 1.08 0.75
N MET A 54 -3.42 -0.24 0.92
CA MET A 54 -2.79 -1.08 -0.10
C MET A 54 -3.84 -1.92 -0.82
N LEU A 55 -4.07 -1.61 -2.09
CA LEU A 55 -4.98 -2.35 -2.97
C LEU A 55 -4.23 -3.45 -3.73
N TYR A 56 -4.96 -4.46 -4.16
CA TYR A 56 -4.46 -5.52 -5.04
C TYR A 56 -4.83 -5.22 -6.50
N ALA A 57 -3.84 -5.09 -7.39
CA ALA A 57 -4.06 -4.71 -8.79
C ALA A 57 -4.92 -5.70 -9.59
N GLY A 58 -4.95 -6.99 -9.23
CA GLY A 58 -5.76 -8.01 -9.92
C GLY A 58 -7.28 -7.88 -9.73
N ARG A 59 -7.71 -7.11 -8.73
CA ARG A 59 -9.10 -6.71 -8.46
C ARG A 59 -9.11 -5.42 -7.65
N PRO A 60 -8.68 -4.33 -8.24
CA PRO A 60 -8.49 -3.11 -7.49
C PRO A 60 -9.83 -2.50 -7.12
N PHE A 61 -9.94 -2.04 -5.86
CA PHE A 61 -11.09 -1.31 -5.33
C PHE A 61 -12.41 -2.10 -5.37
N ASP A 62 -12.39 -3.29 -4.79
CA ASP A 62 -13.60 -4.12 -4.63
C ASP A 62 -14.56 -3.57 -3.56
N ALA A 63 -15.69 -4.24 -3.35
CA ALA A 63 -16.71 -3.83 -2.37
C ALA A 63 -16.14 -3.74 -0.94
N THR A 64 -15.17 -4.58 -0.61
CA THR A 64 -14.49 -4.56 0.68
C THR A 64 -13.64 -3.33 0.85
N ASP A 65 -12.84 -2.99 -0.17
CA ASP A 65 -12.00 -1.80 -0.17
C ASP A 65 -12.85 -0.53 -0.01
N ARG A 66 -14.00 -0.47 -0.69
CA ARG A 66 -14.98 0.61 -0.55
C ARG A 66 -15.50 0.72 0.89
N ASP A 67 -15.90 -0.41 1.49
CA ASP A 67 -16.40 -0.44 2.86
C ASP A 67 -15.33 0.00 3.87
N ILE A 68 -14.07 -0.36 3.67
CA ILE A 68 -12.95 0.07 4.50
C ILE A 68 -12.82 1.59 4.46
N ILE A 69 -12.73 2.19 3.27
CA ILE A 69 -12.59 3.64 3.13
C ILE A 69 -13.80 4.36 3.71
N PHE A 70 -15.01 3.99 3.28
CA PHE A 70 -16.19 4.79 3.59
C PHE A 70 -16.76 4.55 4.98
N LYS A 71 -16.56 3.36 5.58
CA LYS A 71 -17.04 3.07 6.94
C LYS A 71 -15.96 3.30 8.00
N ASN A 72 -14.74 2.83 7.76
CA ASN A 72 -13.72 2.78 8.81
C ASN A 72 -12.85 4.04 8.83
N VAL A 73 -12.40 4.53 7.70
CA VAL A 73 -11.61 5.78 7.60
C VAL A 73 -12.46 6.95 8.09
N ARG A 74 -13.73 7.03 7.67
CA ARG A 74 -14.67 8.05 8.11
C ARG A 74 -14.84 8.11 9.64
N GLN A 75 -15.04 6.94 10.26
CA GLN A 75 -15.29 6.85 11.70
C GLN A 75 -14.07 7.23 12.55
N CYS A 76 -12.89 7.21 11.97
CA CYS A 76 -11.62 7.46 12.67
C CYS A 76 -11.14 8.92 12.57
N GLY A 77 -11.81 9.78 11.83
CA GLY A 77 -11.43 11.20 11.70
C GLY A 77 -10.10 11.43 10.98
N ILE A 78 -9.70 10.52 10.10
CA ILE A 78 -8.40 10.54 9.45
C ILE A 78 -8.35 11.64 8.39
N GLY A 79 -7.38 12.53 8.51
CA GLY A 79 -7.21 13.67 7.62
C GLY A 79 -6.49 13.38 6.30
N LYS A 80 -5.81 12.21 6.15
CA LYS A 80 -5.08 11.88 4.92
C LYS A 80 -5.01 10.39 4.64
N VAL A 81 -5.23 10.07 3.37
CA VAL A 81 -5.15 8.71 2.83
C VAL A 81 -4.18 8.68 1.66
N LEU A 82 -3.23 7.75 1.70
CA LEU A 82 -2.40 7.39 0.56
C LEU A 82 -2.85 6.03 0.03
N VAL A 83 -3.02 5.91 -1.28
CA VAL A 83 -3.44 4.66 -1.92
C VAL A 83 -2.30 4.09 -2.75
N GLY A 84 -1.82 2.90 -2.37
CA GLY A 84 -0.90 2.09 -3.16
C GLY A 84 -1.65 0.95 -3.86
N ILE A 85 -1.27 0.64 -5.10
CA ILE A 85 -1.83 -0.49 -5.85
C ILE A 85 -0.70 -1.50 -6.05
N ASN A 86 -0.64 -2.49 -5.15
CA ASN A 86 0.43 -3.49 -5.20
C ASN A 86 0.15 -4.59 -6.23
N LYS A 87 1.22 -5.23 -6.69
CA LYS A 87 1.19 -6.31 -7.69
C LYS A 87 0.66 -5.88 -9.06
N TYR A 88 0.94 -4.65 -9.48
CA TYR A 88 0.56 -4.16 -10.80
C TYR A 88 1.22 -4.98 -11.92
N ASP A 89 2.32 -5.64 -11.62
CA ASP A 89 3.02 -6.57 -12.49
C ASP A 89 2.15 -7.77 -12.95
N ILE A 90 1.13 -8.14 -12.18
CA ILE A 90 0.24 -9.26 -12.53
C ILE A 90 -0.64 -8.91 -13.74
N PRO A 91 -1.50 -7.87 -13.71
CA PRO A 91 -2.26 -7.49 -14.90
C PRO A 91 -1.37 -6.99 -16.04
N TYR A 92 -0.24 -6.34 -15.75
CA TYR A 92 0.71 -5.93 -16.78
C TYR A 92 1.25 -7.12 -17.60
N CYS A 93 1.53 -8.24 -16.95
CA CYS A 93 2.02 -9.47 -17.58
C CYS A 93 0.90 -10.42 -18.05
N SER A 94 -0.35 -9.99 -18.07
CA SER A 94 -1.47 -10.82 -18.50
C SER A 94 -1.38 -11.12 -19.99
N GLU A 95 -1.49 -12.39 -20.36
CA GLU A 95 -1.47 -12.83 -21.77
C GLU A 95 -2.78 -12.51 -22.51
N THR A 96 -3.89 -12.45 -21.78
CA THR A 96 -5.23 -12.27 -22.35
C THR A 96 -5.70 -10.83 -22.39
N ASN A 97 -5.37 -10.07 -21.36
CA ASN A 97 -5.76 -8.67 -21.23
C ASN A 97 -4.67 -7.91 -20.44
N PRO A 98 -3.57 -7.55 -21.10
CA PRO A 98 -2.51 -6.78 -20.45
C PRO A 98 -3.02 -5.36 -20.15
N GLU A 99 -2.78 -4.92 -18.93
CA GLU A 99 -3.11 -3.56 -18.47
C GLU A 99 -1.84 -2.85 -18.04
N ASP A 100 -1.60 -1.67 -18.59
CA ASP A 100 -0.48 -0.85 -18.15
C ASP A 100 -0.78 -0.15 -16.81
N GLU A 101 0.26 0.40 -16.20
CA GLU A 101 0.16 1.07 -14.91
C GLU A 101 -0.82 2.25 -14.89
N ASN A 102 -0.95 2.96 -16.02
CA ASN A 102 -1.85 4.10 -16.13
C ASN A 102 -3.30 3.64 -16.20
N GLN A 103 -3.58 2.57 -16.92
CA GLN A 103 -4.92 1.97 -16.99
C GLN A 103 -5.38 1.51 -15.61
N ILE A 104 -4.52 0.81 -14.87
CA ILE A 104 -4.79 0.34 -13.51
C ILE A 104 -5.04 1.54 -12.56
N LYS A 105 -4.19 2.57 -12.64
CA LYS A 105 -4.31 3.79 -11.85
C LYS A 105 -5.61 4.53 -12.13
N GLU A 106 -5.94 4.78 -13.40
CA GLU A 106 -7.14 5.51 -13.80
C GLU A 106 -8.43 4.73 -13.46
N TYR A 107 -8.40 3.41 -13.54
CA TYR A 107 -9.51 2.59 -13.07
C TYR A 107 -9.79 2.83 -11.58
N VAL A 108 -8.77 2.68 -10.71
CA VAL A 108 -8.94 2.91 -9.26
C VAL A 108 -9.39 4.33 -8.96
N LYS A 109 -8.80 5.32 -9.61
CA LYS A 109 -9.18 6.74 -9.46
C LYS A 109 -10.63 6.98 -9.84
N THR A 110 -11.10 6.36 -10.90
CA THR A 110 -12.49 6.44 -11.35
C THR A 110 -13.44 5.80 -10.35
N GLU A 111 -13.12 4.63 -9.83
CA GLU A 111 -13.96 3.95 -8.84
C GLU A 111 -14.01 4.69 -7.50
N ILE A 112 -12.89 5.28 -7.05
CA ILE A 112 -12.87 6.16 -5.87
C ILE A 112 -13.80 7.37 -6.09
N LYS A 113 -13.69 8.05 -7.23
CA LYS A 113 -14.56 9.19 -7.55
C LYS A 113 -16.04 8.82 -7.63
N LYS A 114 -16.34 7.66 -8.20
CA LYS A 114 -17.72 7.13 -8.26
C LYS A 114 -18.26 6.88 -6.86
N ALA A 115 -17.48 6.20 -6.02
CA ALA A 115 -17.85 5.93 -4.63
C ALA A 115 -18.03 7.22 -3.81
N CYS A 116 -17.21 8.25 -4.04
CA CYS A 116 -17.39 9.56 -3.42
C CYS A 116 -18.71 10.23 -3.80
N ARG A 117 -19.14 10.11 -5.07
CA ARG A 117 -20.44 10.66 -5.53
C ARG A 117 -21.64 9.94 -4.91
N GLU A 118 -21.51 8.66 -4.64
CA GLU A 118 -22.54 7.85 -4.00
C GLU A 118 -22.60 8.06 -2.48
N CYS A 119 -21.53 8.65 -1.91
CA CYS A 119 -21.40 8.92 -0.48
C CYS A 119 -21.85 10.35 -0.18
N ASN A 120 -22.85 10.52 0.69
CA ASN A 120 -23.31 11.84 1.14
C ASN A 120 -22.40 12.43 2.26
N ASP A 121 -21.07 12.29 2.10
CA ASP A 121 -20.09 12.78 3.08
C ASP A 121 -19.07 13.70 2.42
N ASN A 122 -19.25 15.00 2.59
CA ASN A 122 -18.38 16.02 2.01
C ASN A 122 -16.94 15.93 2.51
N THR A 123 -16.72 15.53 3.75
CA THR A 123 -15.36 15.39 4.33
C THR A 123 -14.58 14.29 3.64
N LEU A 124 -15.22 13.14 3.40
CA LEU A 124 -14.60 12.05 2.66
C LEU A 124 -14.35 12.43 1.18
N VAL A 125 -15.26 13.15 0.58
CA VAL A 125 -15.08 13.65 -0.80
C VAL A 125 -13.85 14.56 -0.85
N GLU A 126 -13.66 15.48 0.09
CA GLU A 126 -12.47 16.35 0.15
C GLU A 126 -11.16 15.54 0.34
N ILE A 127 -11.17 14.49 1.19
CA ILE A 127 -9.98 13.66 1.44
C ILE A 127 -9.62 12.80 0.22
N LEU A 128 -10.62 12.27 -0.49
CA LEU A 128 -10.41 11.25 -1.51
C LEU A 128 -10.46 11.77 -2.95
N SER A 129 -11.02 12.96 -3.19
CA SER A 129 -11.17 13.51 -4.56
C SER A 129 -9.84 13.70 -5.28
N ASP A 130 -8.80 14.07 -4.54
CA ASP A 130 -7.47 14.38 -5.04
C ASP A 130 -6.45 13.25 -4.83
N VAL A 131 -6.92 12.08 -4.36
CA VAL A 131 -6.04 10.92 -4.19
C VAL A 131 -5.53 10.46 -5.55
N GLU A 132 -4.21 10.38 -5.66
CA GLU A 132 -3.50 9.82 -6.80
C GLU A 132 -2.97 8.42 -6.42
N PRO A 133 -3.65 7.34 -6.84
CA PRO A 133 -3.19 5.98 -6.55
C PRO A 133 -1.83 5.69 -7.20
N ILE A 134 -0.97 4.98 -6.50
CA ILE A 134 0.39 4.68 -6.95
C ILE A 134 0.53 3.17 -7.20
N PRO A 135 0.63 2.73 -8.46
CA PRO A 135 0.97 1.35 -8.79
C PRO A 135 2.38 1.03 -8.34
N LEU A 136 2.56 -0.16 -7.74
CA LEU A 136 3.88 -0.66 -7.35
C LEU A 136 3.92 -2.19 -7.35
N SER A 137 5.13 -2.76 -7.36
CA SER A 137 5.38 -4.19 -7.16
C SER A 137 6.38 -4.39 -6.04
N ALA A 138 5.89 -4.78 -4.88
CA ALA A 138 6.74 -5.08 -3.73
C ALA A 138 7.64 -6.30 -3.97
N GLU A 139 7.24 -7.25 -4.81
CA GLU A 139 8.05 -8.41 -5.16
C GLU A 139 9.24 -8.00 -6.04
N MET A 140 9.03 -7.14 -7.04
CA MET A 140 10.13 -6.59 -7.86
C MET A 140 11.10 -5.79 -7.00
N ALA A 141 10.59 -4.96 -6.08
CA ALA A 141 11.42 -4.21 -5.14
C ALA A 141 12.25 -5.14 -4.27
N LEU A 142 11.67 -6.20 -3.71
CA LEU A 142 12.38 -7.20 -2.93
C LEU A 142 13.48 -7.89 -3.75
N LEU A 143 13.17 -8.34 -4.96
CA LEU A 143 14.13 -9.01 -5.83
C LEU A 143 15.29 -8.09 -6.25
N SER A 144 15.05 -6.79 -6.35
CA SER A 144 16.11 -5.82 -6.66
C SER A 144 17.13 -5.66 -5.54
N GLU A 145 16.75 -5.93 -4.29
CA GLU A 145 17.61 -5.77 -3.11
C GLU A 145 18.24 -7.09 -2.63
N LEU A 146 17.69 -8.23 -3.03
CA LEU A 146 18.22 -9.53 -2.63
C LEU A 146 19.55 -9.83 -3.33
N PRO A 147 20.55 -10.43 -2.63
CA PRO A 147 21.74 -10.94 -3.29
C PRO A 147 21.39 -11.94 -4.39
N MET A 148 22.00 -11.83 -5.57
CA MET A 148 21.75 -12.73 -6.71
C MET A 148 21.97 -14.22 -6.37
N SER A 149 22.87 -14.51 -5.43
CA SER A 149 23.07 -15.86 -4.90
C SER A 149 21.82 -16.41 -4.20
N LYS A 150 21.08 -15.57 -3.47
CA LYS A 150 19.81 -15.96 -2.85
C LYS A 150 18.71 -16.16 -3.89
N ILE A 151 18.63 -15.27 -4.88
CA ILE A 151 17.66 -15.40 -5.97
C ILE A 151 17.90 -16.72 -6.72
N SER A 152 19.14 -17.00 -7.08
CA SER A 152 19.51 -18.21 -7.85
C SER A 152 19.30 -19.51 -7.07
N SER A 153 19.44 -19.48 -5.73
CA SER A 153 19.27 -20.67 -4.87
C SER A 153 17.80 -20.99 -4.53
N SER A 154 16.88 -20.07 -4.78
CA SER A 154 15.44 -20.27 -4.56
C SER A 154 14.73 -20.46 -5.89
N GLU A 155 14.08 -21.61 -6.06
CA GLU A 155 13.31 -21.90 -7.29
C GLU A 155 12.24 -20.83 -7.56
N ALA A 156 11.49 -20.44 -6.54
CA ALA A 156 10.44 -19.44 -6.64
C ALA A 156 10.97 -18.06 -7.04
N TRP A 157 12.05 -17.58 -6.38
CA TRP A 157 12.63 -16.27 -6.70
C TRP A 157 13.35 -16.26 -8.05
N ASN A 158 14.01 -17.36 -8.42
CA ASN A 158 14.65 -17.48 -9.73
C ASN A 158 13.60 -17.48 -10.85
N PHE A 159 12.48 -18.15 -10.64
CA PHE A 159 11.36 -18.12 -11.59
C PHE A 159 10.77 -16.70 -11.71
N ALA A 160 10.48 -16.04 -10.59
CA ALA A 160 9.97 -14.68 -10.59
C ALA A 160 10.94 -13.69 -11.27
N TRP A 161 12.23 -13.78 -10.95
CA TRP A 161 13.28 -12.97 -11.59
C TRP A 161 13.27 -13.12 -13.12
N LYS A 162 13.31 -14.37 -13.63
CA LYS A 162 13.29 -14.63 -15.06
C LYS A 162 12.03 -14.14 -15.75
N ARG A 163 10.88 -14.31 -15.09
CA ARG A 163 9.59 -13.83 -15.60
C ARG A 163 9.60 -12.31 -15.75
N TYR A 164 10.07 -11.57 -14.75
CA TYR A 164 10.16 -10.11 -14.82
C TYR A 164 11.18 -9.64 -15.85
N CYS A 165 12.36 -10.26 -15.90
CA CYS A 165 13.33 -9.95 -16.94
C CYS A 165 12.74 -10.10 -18.34
N SER A 166 12.00 -11.17 -18.59
CA SER A 166 11.36 -11.42 -19.88
C SER A 166 10.24 -10.43 -20.19
N ASN A 167 9.33 -10.18 -19.24
CA ASN A 167 8.12 -9.41 -19.51
C ASN A 167 8.37 -7.90 -19.55
N PHE A 168 9.34 -7.40 -18.78
CA PHE A 168 9.67 -5.98 -18.68
C PHE A 168 10.95 -5.60 -19.43
N GLY A 169 11.65 -6.56 -20.03
CA GLY A 169 12.94 -6.30 -20.69
C GLY A 169 14.04 -5.90 -19.71
N ILE A 170 13.99 -6.39 -18.47
CA ILE A 170 14.91 -6.04 -17.38
C ILE A 170 16.19 -6.85 -17.50
N SER A 171 17.35 -6.19 -17.39
CA SER A 171 18.68 -6.79 -17.44
C SER A 171 19.47 -6.66 -16.15
N SER A 172 19.00 -5.83 -15.19
CA SER A 172 19.72 -5.54 -13.95
C SER A 172 18.77 -5.35 -12.77
N GLN A 173 19.32 -5.50 -11.55
CA GLN A 173 18.58 -5.19 -10.31
C GLN A 173 18.17 -3.72 -10.23
N ALA A 174 18.98 -2.82 -10.74
CA ALA A 174 18.63 -1.40 -10.78
C ALA A 174 17.42 -1.11 -11.67
N GLU A 175 17.32 -1.79 -12.82
CA GLU A 175 16.11 -1.71 -13.66
C GLU A 175 14.90 -2.36 -12.99
N MET A 176 15.08 -3.50 -12.31
CA MET A 176 14.04 -4.16 -11.53
C MET A 176 13.48 -3.21 -10.47
N TYR A 177 14.36 -2.51 -9.74
CA TYR A 177 13.96 -1.52 -8.74
C TYR A 177 13.17 -0.38 -9.36
N LYS A 178 13.64 0.16 -10.50
CA LYS A 178 12.93 1.21 -11.23
C LYS A 178 11.51 0.78 -11.63
N TRP A 179 11.37 -0.41 -12.16
CA TRP A 179 10.07 -0.97 -12.53
C TRP A 179 9.20 -1.35 -11.33
N SER A 180 9.76 -1.46 -10.14
CA SER A 180 8.96 -1.69 -8.93
C SER A 180 8.09 -0.50 -8.53
N HIS A 181 8.42 0.70 -8.97
CA HIS A 181 7.84 1.99 -8.57
C HIS A 181 7.86 2.26 -7.06
N LEU A 182 8.70 1.52 -6.30
CA LEU A 182 8.78 1.69 -4.85
C LEU A 182 9.26 3.08 -4.47
N ASP A 183 10.17 3.69 -5.24
CA ASP A 183 10.65 5.06 -5.00
C ASP A 183 9.53 6.09 -5.05
N ASN A 184 8.63 5.97 -6.01
CA ASN A 184 7.48 6.86 -6.15
C ASN A 184 6.57 6.76 -4.90
N PHE A 185 6.32 5.53 -4.46
CA PHE A 185 5.50 5.28 -3.29
C PHE A 185 6.16 5.79 -2.01
N VAL A 186 7.44 5.49 -1.78
CA VAL A 186 8.20 5.95 -0.60
C VAL A 186 8.29 7.48 -0.59
N SER A 187 8.50 8.12 -1.74
CA SER A 187 8.53 9.58 -1.84
C SER A 187 7.19 10.22 -1.46
N ALA A 188 6.08 9.62 -1.89
CA ALA A 188 4.74 10.07 -1.51
C ALA A 188 4.49 9.92 0.00
N VAL A 189 4.89 8.79 0.60
CA VAL A 189 4.81 8.57 2.06
C VAL A 189 5.62 9.63 2.81
N LYS A 190 6.87 9.88 2.40
CA LYS A 190 7.73 10.89 3.03
C LYS A 190 7.11 12.28 2.97
N SER A 191 6.70 12.70 1.78
CA SER A 191 6.06 14.02 1.60
C SER A 191 4.82 14.18 2.48
N MET A 192 4.00 13.14 2.59
CA MET A 192 2.81 13.16 3.42
C MET A 192 3.13 13.26 4.91
N VAL A 193 4.10 12.48 5.39
CA VAL A 193 4.54 12.50 6.80
C VAL A 193 5.20 13.83 7.16
N GLU A 194 6.04 14.39 6.31
CA GLU A 194 6.68 15.69 6.53
C GLU A 194 5.66 16.83 6.59
N ASN A 195 4.67 16.82 5.71
CA ASN A 195 3.60 17.80 5.73
C ASN A 195 2.77 17.74 7.01
N GLU A 196 2.49 16.55 7.54
CA GLU A 196 1.76 16.40 8.80
C GLU A 196 2.61 16.81 10.01
N LYS A 197 3.90 16.44 10.06
CA LYS A 197 4.81 16.91 11.12
C LYS A 197 4.87 18.43 11.19
N ASN A 198 4.96 19.10 10.04
CA ASN A 198 4.99 20.56 9.97
C ASN A 198 3.70 21.18 10.51
N LYS A 199 2.53 20.63 10.14
CA LYS A 199 1.25 21.14 10.68
C LYS A 199 1.16 21.03 12.20
N ILE A 200 1.61 19.92 12.80
CA ILE A 200 1.61 19.72 14.25
C ILE A 200 2.56 20.70 14.94
N LEU A 201 3.71 21.02 14.33
CA LEU A 201 4.67 21.98 14.86
C LEU A 201 4.17 23.43 14.82
N PHE A 202 3.39 23.79 13.80
CA PHE A 202 2.83 25.13 13.66
C PHE A 202 1.49 25.34 14.37
N ALA A 203 0.85 24.28 14.85
CA ALA A 203 -0.40 24.34 15.62
C ALA A 203 -0.19 24.52 17.14
N LYS A 204 1.07 24.55 17.59
CA LYS A 204 1.49 24.85 18.97
C LYS A 204 2.00 26.26 19.07
#